data_6262b7de56a0bd3bd2f7ddc65d6a8976
#
_entry.id   6262b7de56a0bd3bd2f7ddc65d6a8976
#
_cell.length_a   1.000
_cell.length_b   1.000
_cell.length_c   1.000
_cell.angle_alpha   90.00
_cell.angle_beta   90.00
_cell.angle_gamma   90.00
#
_symmetry.space_group_name_H-M   'P 1'
#
loop_
_entity.id
_entity.type
_entity.pdbx_description
1 polymer ?
#
loop_
_entity_poly.entity_id
_entity_poly.type
_entity_poly.pdbx_seq_one_letter_code
_entity_poly.pdbx_strand_id
1 'polypeptide(L)' 'MDNSHFAALQARHAGLENQLREEMSRPAPDDAILQTIKKQKLRIKEALAHI' A
#
# COMPACT_ATOMS: atom_id res chain seq x y z
N MET A 1 9.23 12.28 20.21
CA MET A 1 8.71 11.13 19.49
C MET A 1 9.10 11.20 18.03
N ASP A 2 9.57 10.11 17.50
CA ASP A 2 10.12 10.09 16.16
C ASP A 2 9.01 9.91 15.12
N ASN A 3 8.87 10.90 14.23
CA ASN A 3 7.87 10.86 13.16
C ASN A 3 8.32 10.06 11.94
N SER A 4 9.58 9.60 11.93
CA SER A 4 10.09 8.91 10.75
C SER A 4 9.39 7.57 10.51
N HIS A 5 8.97 6.88 11.57
CA HIS A 5 8.22 5.64 11.41
C HIS A 5 6.87 5.90 10.72
N PHE A 6 6.16 6.94 11.17
CA PHE A 6 4.89 7.31 10.56
C PHE A 6 5.06 7.74 9.11
N ALA A 7 6.08 8.56 8.84
CA ALA A 7 6.37 9.01 7.48
C ALA A 7 6.74 7.82 6.57
N ALA A 8 7.50 6.85 7.09
CA ALA A 8 7.85 5.66 6.33
C ALA A 8 6.62 4.83 5.97
N LEU A 9 5.69 4.67 6.93
CA LEU A 9 4.45 3.95 6.67
C LEU A 9 3.58 4.66 5.64
N GLN A 10 3.50 5.98 5.72
CA GLN A 10 2.76 6.76 4.74
C GLN A 10 3.36 6.65 3.34
N ALA A 11 4.69 6.68 3.25
CA ALA A 11 5.37 6.53 1.98
C ALA A 11 5.12 5.15 1.37
N ARG A 12 5.13 4.09 2.19
CA ARG A 12 4.81 2.74 1.74
C ARG A 12 3.37 2.65 1.25
N HIS A 13 2.45 3.25 1.98
CA HIS A 13 1.04 3.25 1.59
C HIS A 13 0.86 3.94 0.23
N ALA A 14 1.50 5.09 0.04
CA ALA A 14 1.44 5.80 -1.24
C ALA A 14 2.05 4.98 -2.37
N GLY A 15 3.18 4.32 -2.11
CA GLY A 15 3.82 3.45 -3.09
C GLY A 15 2.93 2.29 -3.50
N LEU A 16 2.25 1.66 -2.53
CA LEU A 16 1.33 0.57 -2.82
C LEU A 16 0.12 1.04 -3.61
N GLU A 17 -0.39 2.23 -3.33
CA GLU A 17 -1.48 2.80 -4.12
C GLU A 17 -1.07 3.04 -5.58
N ASN A 18 0.16 3.52 -5.78
CA ASN A 18 0.68 3.70 -7.13
C ASN A 18 0.82 2.36 -7.85
N GLN A 19 1.34 1.34 -7.17
CA GLN A 19 1.45 0.00 -7.73
C GLN A 19 0.08 -0.57 -8.10
N LEU A 20 -0.90 -0.36 -7.23
CA LEU A 20 -2.26 -0.82 -7.49
C LEU A 20 -2.83 -0.15 -8.74
N ARG A 21 -2.65 1.16 -8.85
CA ARG A 21 -3.11 1.92 -10.01
C ARG A 21 -2.45 1.43 -11.30
N GLU A 22 -1.14 1.21 -11.26
CA GLU A 22 -0.41 0.70 -12.42
C GLU A 22 -0.89 -0.68 -12.82
N GLU A 23 -1.11 -1.56 -11.86
CA GLU A 23 -1.57 -2.91 -12.15
C GLU A 23 -2.98 -2.88 -12.74
N MET A 24 -3.86 -2.03 -12.21
CA MET A 24 -5.23 -1.92 -12.70
C MET A 24 -5.32 -1.28 -14.08
N SER A 25 -4.31 -0.51 -14.49
CA SER A 25 -4.29 0.11 -15.81
C SER A 25 -3.77 -0.83 -16.90
N ARG A 26 -3.29 -2.01 -16.56
CA ARG A 26 -2.86 -3.00 -17.54
C ARG A 26 -4.07 -3.61 -18.25
N PRO A 27 -3.93 -4.01 -19.53
CA PRO A 27 -5.02 -4.65 -20.26
C PRO A 27 -5.53 -5.94 -19.59
N ALA A 28 -4.63 -6.68 -18.92
CA ALA A 28 -4.98 -7.90 -18.20
C ALA A 28 -4.35 -7.86 -16.81
N PRO A 29 -5.01 -7.19 -15.83
CA PRO A 29 -4.49 -7.12 -14.47
C PRO A 29 -4.38 -8.50 -13.84
N ASP A 30 -3.31 -8.71 -13.06
CA ASP A 30 -3.10 -9.96 -12.35
C ASP A 30 -3.80 -9.89 -10.99
N ASP A 31 -4.83 -10.70 -10.80
CA ASP A 31 -5.62 -10.71 -9.56
C ASP A 31 -4.77 -11.08 -8.34
N ALA A 32 -3.82 -11.98 -8.50
CA ALA A 32 -2.94 -12.36 -7.39
C ALA A 32 -2.11 -11.17 -6.93
N ILE A 33 -1.58 -10.39 -7.86
CA ILE A 33 -0.81 -9.18 -7.54
C ILE A 33 -1.72 -8.15 -6.88
N LEU A 34 -2.92 -7.94 -7.42
CA LEU A 34 -3.89 -7.00 -6.86
C LEU A 34 -4.24 -7.36 -5.44
N GLN A 35 -4.50 -8.63 -5.15
CA GLN A 35 -4.82 -9.08 -3.80
C GLN A 35 -3.65 -8.88 -2.85
N THR A 36 -2.44 -9.16 -3.30
CA THR A 36 -1.23 -8.95 -2.50
C THR A 36 -1.08 -7.48 -2.13
N ILE A 37 -1.24 -6.59 -3.10
CA ILE A 37 -1.12 -5.15 -2.86
C ILE A 37 -2.20 -4.67 -1.89
N LYS A 38 -3.44 -5.10 -2.07
CA LYS A 38 -4.55 -4.73 -1.18
C LYS A 38 -4.30 -5.21 0.24
N LYS A 39 -3.78 -6.41 0.39
CA LYS A 39 -3.46 -6.96 1.71
C LYS A 39 -2.36 -6.15 2.40
N GLN A 40 -1.32 -5.78 1.66
CA GLN A 40 -0.25 -4.95 2.19
C GLN A 40 -0.75 -3.56 2.57
N LYS A 41 -1.61 -2.96 1.75
CA LYS A 41 -2.24 -1.69 2.06
C LYS A 41 -3.02 -1.75 3.36
N LEU A 42 -3.80 -2.80 3.55
CA LEU A 42 -4.59 -2.97 4.74
C LEU A 42 -3.71 -3.03 5.99
N ARG A 43 -2.62 -3.80 5.92
CA ARG A 43 -1.69 -3.92 7.05
C ARG A 43 -1.07 -2.58 7.41
N ILE A 44 -0.67 -1.80 6.41
CA ILE A 44 -0.09 -0.50 6.64
C ILE A 44 -1.13 0.47 7.20
N LYS A 45 -2.35 0.41 6.70
CA LYS A 45 -3.45 1.22 7.20
C LYS A 45 -3.72 0.93 8.67
N GLU A 46 -3.72 -0.35 9.05
CA GLU A 46 -3.88 -0.74 10.45
C GLU A 46 -2.73 -0.24 11.31
N ALA A 47 -1.50 -0.34 10.82
CA ALA A 47 -0.35 0.18 11.53
C ALA A 47 -0.44 1.70 11.72
N LEU A 48 -0.88 2.42 10.72
CA LEU A 48 -1.08 3.88 10.82
C LEU A 48 -2.17 4.22 11.84
N ALA A 49 -3.21 3.40 11.93
CA ALA A 49 -4.30 3.63 12.87
C ALA A 49 -3.89 3.38 14.31
N HIS A 50 -2.84 2.61 14.54
CA HIS A 50 -2.35 2.28 15.88
C HIS A 50 -1.22 3.18 16.38
N ILE A 51 -0.80 4.12 15.58
CA ILE A 51 0.26 5.09 15.99
C ILE A 51 -0.33 6.23 16.86
#